data_fb46391bf988679a576811685b87ea30
#
_entry.id   fb46391bf988679a576811685b87ea30
#
_cell.length_a   1.000
_cell.length_b   1.000
_cell.length_c   1.000
_cell.angle_alpha   90.00
_cell.angle_beta   90.00
_cell.angle_gamma   90.00
#
_symmetry.space_group_name_H-M   'P 1'
#
loop_
_entity.id
_entity.type
_entity.pdbx_description
1 polymer ?
#
loop_
_entity_poly.entity_id
_entity_poly.type
_entity_poly.pdbx_seq_one_letter_code
_entity_poly.pdbx_strand_id
1 'polypeptide(L)'
;MRLKLSLMLAAALVSATPAPAFAQYTLNVRDADIRAFIQDAARITGRTFVIDGRVNGKVSVVTDRPLSRSEYFEIFLATLRSNGLVAVPGPNGSYRVQPIDGAAAQPGRIGSGGAAQNQFVTEIIRLRHIDAVAAVETLRPLVSAQGSLTANRNANSLVVADFADNIRRIRALASSIDRDSSTSQIVTLKNAGAREIAAALQALVPAAGEGAQKPVAIVPIDSSNAIALRGDQAMVARFVSMANDLDAKAAGGTELRVYWLEHANAETLLPT
;
A
#
# COMPACT_ATOMS: atom_id res chain seq x y z
N MET A 1 68.87 42.07 35.54
CA MET A 1 68.22 41.69 34.25
C MET A 1 66.80 41.24 34.54
N ARG A 2 65.84 42.19 34.40
CA ARG A 2 64.41 41.99 34.81
C ARG A 2 63.59 41.65 33.53
N LEU A 3 63.15 40.42 33.46
CA LEU A 3 62.25 39.96 32.34
C LEU A 3 60.81 40.28 32.74
N LYS A 4 60.18 41.20 31.99
CA LYS A 4 58.75 41.55 32.15
C LYS A 4 57.89 40.50 31.43
N LEU A 5 57.18 39.73 32.21
CA LEU A 5 56.17 38.83 31.74
C LEU A 5 54.86 39.59 31.45
N SER A 6 54.59 39.88 30.16
CA SER A 6 53.34 40.52 29.75
C SER A 6 52.25 39.46 29.57
N LEU A 7 51.29 39.49 30.48
CA LEU A 7 50.10 38.63 30.47
C LEU A 7 49.13 39.17 29.40
N MET A 8 49.03 38.56 28.21
CA MET A 8 47.98 38.85 27.23
C MET A 8 46.70 38.12 27.65
N LEU A 9 45.75 38.92 28.18
CA LEU A 9 44.39 38.48 28.44
C LEU A 9 43.61 38.56 27.09
N ALA A 10 43.51 37.45 26.36
CA ALA A 10 42.65 37.33 25.18
C ALA A 10 41.20 37.19 25.62
N ALA A 11 40.44 38.26 25.60
CA ALA A 11 38.99 38.21 25.77
C ALA A 11 38.34 37.55 24.56
N ALA A 12 37.95 36.26 24.69
CA ALA A 12 37.12 35.60 23.70
C ALA A 12 35.70 36.16 23.75
N LEU A 13 35.38 37.06 22.81
CA LEU A 13 34.01 37.45 22.54
C LEU A 13 33.29 36.25 21.94
N VAL A 14 32.56 35.50 22.76
CA VAL A 14 31.58 34.53 22.31
C VAL A 14 30.42 35.32 21.68
N SER A 15 30.43 35.46 20.36
CA SER A 15 29.30 35.96 19.60
C SER A 15 28.16 34.97 19.73
N ALA A 16 27.26 35.18 20.69
CA ALA A 16 25.99 34.47 20.77
C ALA A 16 25.16 34.86 19.54
N THR A 17 25.19 34.03 18.52
CA THR A 17 24.26 34.14 17.39
C THR A 17 22.85 33.96 17.97
N PRO A 18 21.95 34.94 17.81
CA PRO A 18 20.58 34.78 18.28
C PRO A 18 19.97 33.60 17.52
N ALA A 19 19.56 32.57 18.25
CA ALA A 19 18.77 31.49 17.69
C ALA A 19 17.53 32.11 17.01
N PRO A 20 17.14 31.68 15.81
CA PRO A 20 15.96 32.22 15.14
C PRO A 20 14.76 32.03 16.09
N ALA A 21 14.20 33.12 16.57
CA ALA A 21 12.96 33.10 17.33
C ALA A 21 11.85 32.68 16.35
N PHE A 22 11.45 31.41 16.37
CA PHE A 22 10.29 30.95 15.62
C PHE A 22 9.08 31.69 16.16
N ALA A 23 8.43 32.49 15.28
CA ALA A 23 7.21 33.16 15.65
C ALA A 23 6.18 32.14 16.13
N GLN A 24 5.74 32.29 17.37
CA GLN A 24 4.78 31.40 18.01
C GLN A 24 3.42 32.10 18.01
N TYR A 25 2.37 31.35 17.61
CA TYR A 25 1.02 31.87 17.47
C TYR A 25 0.07 31.08 18.38
N THR A 26 -0.71 31.79 19.21
CA THR A 26 -1.80 31.18 20.00
C THR A 26 -3.13 31.39 19.27
N LEU A 27 -3.95 30.35 19.18
CA LEU A 27 -5.29 30.44 18.65
C LEU A 27 -6.30 30.42 19.82
N ASN A 28 -7.08 31.48 19.92
CA ASN A 28 -8.25 31.54 20.80
C ASN A 28 -9.38 32.21 20.05
N VAL A 29 -10.01 31.47 19.18
CA VAL A 29 -11.08 31.94 18.31
C VAL A 29 -12.37 31.28 18.80
N ARG A 30 -13.40 32.06 19.07
CA ARG A 30 -14.71 31.55 19.48
C ARG A 30 -15.80 32.21 18.63
N ASP A 31 -16.64 31.39 18.03
CA ASP A 31 -17.81 31.81 17.25
C ASP A 31 -17.46 32.88 16.17
N ALA A 32 -16.25 32.81 15.60
CA ALA A 32 -15.80 33.77 14.59
C ALA A 32 -16.26 33.35 13.17
N ASP A 33 -16.44 34.33 12.32
CA ASP A 33 -16.70 34.08 10.90
C ASP A 33 -15.54 33.35 10.24
N ILE A 34 -15.84 32.29 9.48
CA ILE A 34 -14.83 31.45 8.83
C ILE A 34 -13.98 32.23 7.83
N ARG A 35 -14.55 33.27 7.17
CA ARG A 35 -13.79 34.11 6.23
C ARG A 35 -12.76 34.95 6.95
N ALA A 36 -13.09 35.50 8.14
CA ALA A 36 -12.15 36.19 8.97
C ALA A 36 -11.02 35.26 9.45
N PHE A 37 -11.37 34.03 9.82
CA PHE A 37 -10.38 33.01 10.20
C PHE A 37 -9.43 32.66 9.04
N ILE A 38 -9.93 32.58 7.78
CA ILE A 38 -9.10 32.34 6.58
C ILE A 38 -8.16 33.54 6.34
N GLN A 39 -8.64 34.78 6.55
CA GLN A 39 -7.78 35.98 6.43
C GLN A 39 -6.65 35.98 7.48
N ASP A 40 -6.93 35.58 8.70
CA ASP A 40 -5.90 35.44 9.75
C ASP A 40 -4.89 34.35 9.36
N ALA A 41 -5.35 33.23 8.85
CA ALA A 41 -4.48 32.15 8.36
C ALA A 41 -3.57 32.63 7.22
N ALA A 42 -4.07 33.45 6.31
CA ALA A 42 -3.28 34.06 5.23
C ALA A 42 -2.13 34.91 5.80
N ARG A 43 -2.45 35.76 6.77
CA ARG A 43 -1.47 36.65 7.41
C ARG A 43 -0.39 35.88 8.18
N ILE A 44 -0.78 34.86 8.94
CA ILE A 44 0.13 34.10 9.79
C ILE A 44 1.01 33.16 8.96
N THR A 45 0.42 32.44 8.02
CA THR A 45 1.13 31.45 7.19
C THR A 45 1.88 32.06 6.02
N GLY A 46 1.57 33.30 5.63
CA GLY A 46 2.10 33.96 4.44
C GLY A 46 1.59 33.35 3.13
N ARG A 47 0.47 32.64 3.18
CA ARG A 47 -0.12 31.94 2.01
C ARG A 47 -1.30 32.71 1.45
N THR A 48 -1.52 32.61 0.14
CA THR A 48 -2.66 33.23 -0.53
C THR A 48 -3.82 32.26 -0.54
N PHE A 49 -5.00 32.70 -0.10
CA PHE A 49 -6.24 31.92 -0.17
C PHE A 49 -7.27 32.62 -1.07
N VAL A 50 -7.82 31.86 -2.00
CA VAL A 50 -8.97 32.27 -2.83
C VAL A 50 -10.20 31.63 -2.23
N ILE A 51 -11.17 32.40 -1.80
CA ILE A 51 -12.36 31.95 -1.09
C ILE A 51 -13.53 31.85 -2.05
N ASP A 52 -14.11 30.65 -2.19
CA ASP A 52 -15.35 30.45 -2.97
C ASP A 52 -16.52 31.18 -2.32
N GLY A 53 -17.46 31.71 -3.14
CA GLY A 53 -18.62 32.45 -2.65
C GLY A 53 -19.53 31.67 -1.71
N ARG A 54 -19.55 30.36 -1.81
CA ARG A 54 -20.34 29.45 -0.97
C ARG A 54 -19.74 29.18 0.42
N VAL A 55 -18.51 29.63 0.66
CA VAL A 55 -17.86 29.47 1.97
C VAL A 55 -18.53 30.38 2.98
N ASN A 56 -19.18 29.80 3.98
CA ASN A 56 -19.80 30.47 5.11
C ASN A 56 -19.75 29.54 6.33
N GLY A 57 -19.95 30.10 7.51
CA GLY A 57 -20.00 29.35 8.76
C GLY A 57 -19.22 30.04 9.87
N LYS A 58 -19.27 29.44 11.06
CA LYS A 58 -18.60 29.94 12.26
C LYS A 58 -17.62 28.87 12.75
N VAL A 59 -16.51 29.34 13.27
CA VAL A 59 -15.44 28.47 13.78
C VAL A 59 -15.08 28.82 15.23
N SER A 60 -14.80 27.77 16.00
CA SER A 60 -14.24 27.89 17.34
C SER A 60 -13.02 27.00 17.44
N VAL A 61 -11.85 27.59 17.70
CA VAL A 61 -10.58 26.89 17.84
C VAL A 61 -9.82 27.48 19.01
N VAL A 62 -9.43 26.66 19.96
CA VAL A 62 -8.66 27.05 21.13
C VAL A 62 -7.42 26.16 21.20
N THR A 63 -6.25 26.75 21.40
CA THR A 63 -5.00 26.02 21.61
C THR A 63 -4.38 26.39 22.93
N ASP A 64 -3.91 25.40 23.68
CA ASP A 64 -3.31 25.59 25.00
C ASP A 64 -1.83 26.00 24.95
N ARG A 65 -1.20 25.85 23.78
CA ARG A 65 0.21 26.16 23.56
C ARG A 65 0.42 27.00 22.31
N PRO A 66 1.54 27.76 22.29
CA PRO A 66 1.96 28.46 21.09
C PRO A 66 2.28 27.47 19.95
N LEU A 67 1.91 27.82 18.72
CA LEU A 67 2.05 27.03 17.52
C LEU A 67 3.13 27.61 16.59
N SER A 68 3.85 26.75 15.90
CA SER A 68 4.63 27.13 14.73
C SER A 68 3.70 27.42 13.52
N ARG A 69 4.22 28.06 12.47
CA ARG A 69 3.44 28.31 11.23
C ARG A 69 2.91 27.04 10.58
N SER A 70 3.66 25.95 10.63
CA SER A 70 3.24 24.66 10.07
C SER A 70 2.14 24.01 10.89
N GLU A 71 2.25 24.02 12.22
CA GLU A 71 1.19 23.53 13.12
C GLU A 71 -0.07 24.37 13.00
N TYR A 72 0.07 25.70 12.90
CA TYR A 72 -1.07 26.58 12.64
C TYR A 72 -1.80 26.19 11.34
N PHE A 73 -1.04 25.94 10.27
CA PHE A 73 -1.62 25.52 8.98
C PHE A 73 -2.32 24.17 9.06
N GLU A 74 -1.78 23.20 9.81
CA GLU A 74 -2.45 21.92 10.04
C GLU A 74 -3.78 22.08 10.79
N ILE A 75 -3.81 22.88 11.85
CA ILE A 75 -5.03 23.17 12.60
C ILE A 75 -6.04 23.94 11.73
N PHE A 76 -5.56 24.88 10.92
CA PHE A 76 -6.40 25.58 9.94
C PHE A 76 -7.08 24.62 8.98
N LEU A 77 -6.33 23.70 8.37
CA LEU A 77 -6.90 22.69 7.47
C LEU A 77 -7.86 21.75 8.19
N ALA A 78 -7.53 21.32 9.42
CA ALA A 78 -8.42 20.49 10.23
C ALA A 78 -9.74 21.21 10.54
N THR A 79 -9.67 22.52 10.84
CA THR A 79 -10.85 23.35 11.09
C THR A 79 -11.72 23.52 9.83
N LEU A 80 -11.11 23.71 8.66
CA LEU A 80 -11.84 23.72 7.39
C LEU A 80 -12.56 22.40 7.16
N ARG A 81 -11.84 21.27 7.35
CA ARG A 81 -12.39 19.92 7.17
C ARG A 81 -13.59 19.66 8.09
N SER A 82 -13.51 20.05 9.37
CA SER A 82 -14.63 19.88 10.31
C SER A 82 -15.86 20.74 9.97
N ASN A 83 -15.66 21.81 9.20
CA ASN A 83 -16.74 22.67 8.68
C ASN A 83 -17.18 22.30 7.25
N GLY A 84 -16.79 21.12 6.74
CA GLY A 84 -17.16 20.67 5.40
C GLY A 84 -16.50 21.45 4.27
N LEU A 85 -15.34 22.06 4.55
CA LEU A 85 -14.56 22.84 3.59
C LEU A 85 -13.21 22.18 3.34
N VAL A 86 -12.63 22.50 2.19
CA VAL A 86 -11.30 22.03 1.80
C VAL A 86 -10.48 23.17 1.19
N ALA A 87 -9.17 23.19 1.46
CA ALA A 87 -8.21 24.04 0.79
C ALA A 87 -7.46 23.26 -0.27
N VAL A 88 -7.80 23.45 -1.54
CA VAL A 88 -7.17 22.80 -2.69
C VAL A 88 -5.99 23.64 -3.16
N PRO A 89 -4.78 23.09 -3.33
CA PRO A 89 -3.66 23.81 -3.89
C PRO A 89 -3.94 24.29 -5.30
N GLY A 90 -3.68 25.56 -5.55
CA GLY A 90 -3.76 26.20 -6.84
C GLY A 90 -2.37 26.57 -7.39
N PRO A 91 -2.30 27.28 -8.53
CA PRO A 91 -1.06 27.76 -9.10
C PRO A 91 -0.37 28.78 -8.17
N ASN A 92 0.94 28.93 -8.34
CA ASN A 92 1.76 29.91 -7.59
C ASN A 92 1.70 29.80 -6.06
N GLY A 93 1.50 28.58 -5.52
CA GLY A 93 1.41 28.36 -4.08
C GLY A 93 0.15 28.90 -3.41
N SER A 94 -0.86 29.31 -4.17
CA SER A 94 -2.16 29.69 -3.65
C SER A 94 -2.99 28.47 -3.26
N TYR A 95 -4.03 28.70 -2.45
CA TYR A 95 -5.01 27.68 -2.06
C TYR A 95 -6.42 28.19 -2.35
N ARG A 96 -7.26 27.35 -2.95
CA ARG A 96 -8.69 27.63 -3.10
C ARG A 96 -9.45 26.99 -1.96
N VAL A 97 -10.14 27.78 -1.15
CA VAL A 97 -11.03 27.29 -0.10
C VAL A 97 -12.44 27.19 -0.66
N GLN A 98 -13.03 26.03 -0.60
CA GLN A 98 -14.32 25.71 -1.17
C GLN A 98 -15.04 24.61 -0.37
N PRO A 99 -16.36 24.40 -0.56
CA PRO A 99 -17.03 23.22 -0.04
C PRO A 99 -16.36 21.95 -0.51
N ILE A 100 -16.32 20.95 0.36
CA ILE A 100 -15.64 19.68 0.11
C ILE A 100 -16.34 18.85 -0.98
N ASP A 101 -17.62 19.12 -1.23
CA ASP A 101 -18.42 18.46 -2.26
C ASP A 101 -17.79 18.67 -3.64
N GLY A 102 -17.45 17.56 -4.31
CA GLY A 102 -16.77 17.59 -5.60
C GLY A 102 -15.26 17.82 -5.55
N ALA A 103 -14.64 17.84 -4.39
CA ALA A 103 -13.17 18.02 -4.26
C ALA A 103 -12.38 16.94 -5.01
N ALA A 104 -12.88 15.71 -5.05
CA ALA A 104 -12.25 14.60 -5.76
C ALA A 104 -12.19 14.76 -7.28
N ALA A 105 -13.12 15.55 -7.85
CA ALA A 105 -13.17 15.82 -9.30
C ALA A 105 -12.32 17.02 -9.73
N GLN A 106 -11.71 17.75 -8.79
CA GLN A 106 -10.95 18.95 -9.10
C GLN A 106 -9.46 18.67 -9.22
N PRO A 107 -8.73 19.40 -10.08
CA PRO A 107 -7.29 19.29 -10.17
C PRO A 107 -6.67 19.70 -8.82
N GLY A 108 -6.01 18.77 -8.19
CA GLY A 108 -5.33 18.94 -6.92
C GLY A 108 -3.87 18.53 -7.01
N ARG A 109 -3.18 18.53 -5.87
CA ARG A 109 -1.81 18.03 -5.77
C ARG A 109 -1.79 16.52 -6.03
N ILE A 110 -0.86 16.06 -6.86
CA ILE A 110 -0.59 14.63 -7.05
C ILE A 110 0.47 14.18 -6.04
N GLY A 111 0.15 13.12 -5.30
CA GLY A 111 1.02 12.54 -4.27
C GLY A 111 0.81 13.13 -2.88
N SER A 112 0.83 12.26 -1.87
CA SER A 112 0.69 12.62 -0.45
C SER A 112 2.01 12.97 0.23
N GLY A 113 3.16 12.78 -0.47
CA GLY A 113 4.49 13.09 0.07
C GLY A 113 4.64 14.58 0.37
N GLY A 114 4.97 14.94 1.64
CA GLY A 114 5.09 16.32 2.08
C GLY A 114 3.79 17.14 2.04
N ALA A 115 2.63 16.50 1.84
CA ALA A 115 1.34 17.13 2.01
C ALA A 115 0.96 17.21 3.49
N ALA A 116 0.30 18.30 3.89
CA ALA A 116 -0.30 18.44 5.21
C ALA A 116 -1.34 17.34 5.45
N GLN A 117 -1.54 16.91 6.70
CA GLN A 117 -2.40 15.76 7.02
C GLN A 117 -3.83 15.93 6.50
N ASN A 118 -4.39 17.11 6.69
CA ASN A 118 -5.74 17.45 6.29
C ASN A 118 -5.82 18.10 4.88
N GLN A 119 -4.78 17.98 4.09
CA GLN A 119 -4.77 18.43 2.69
C GLN A 119 -5.39 17.38 1.79
N PHE A 120 -6.32 17.80 0.92
CA PHE A 120 -6.90 16.91 -0.09
C PHE A 120 -5.94 16.75 -1.27
N VAL A 121 -5.64 15.49 -1.63
CA VAL A 121 -4.65 15.16 -2.67
C VAL A 121 -5.13 13.95 -3.48
N THR A 122 -4.57 13.77 -4.66
CA THR A 122 -4.77 12.56 -5.47
C THR A 122 -3.48 11.78 -5.53
N GLU A 123 -3.56 10.46 -5.40
CA GLU A 123 -2.40 9.58 -5.46
C GLU A 123 -2.68 8.34 -6.30
N ILE A 124 -1.61 7.85 -6.97
CA ILE A 124 -1.63 6.60 -7.72
C ILE A 124 -0.82 5.57 -6.94
N ILE A 125 -1.49 4.49 -6.53
CA ILE A 125 -0.88 3.36 -5.83
C ILE A 125 -0.82 2.18 -6.79
N ARG A 126 0.39 1.76 -7.17
CA ARG A 126 0.60 0.59 -8.04
C ARG A 126 0.59 -0.68 -7.21
N LEU A 127 -0.11 -1.69 -7.70
CA LEU A 127 -0.17 -3.03 -7.11
C LEU A 127 0.63 -4.00 -7.98
N ARG A 128 1.19 -5.04 -7.35
CA ARG A 128 2.06 -6.02 -8.02
C ARG A 128 1.48 -7.42 -8.02
N HIS A 129 0.85 -7.82 -6.92
CA HIS A 129 0.46 -9.21 -6.66
C HIS A 129 -1.05 -9.40 -6.64
N ILE A 130 -1.80 -8.39 -6.22
CA ILE A 130 -3.26 -8.42 -6.21
C ILE A 130 -3.84 -7.61 -7.38
N ASP A 131 -5.02 -7.99 -7.83
CA ASP A 131 -5.77 -7.26 -8.84
C ASP A 131 -6.32 -5.95 -8.27
N ALA A 132 -6.16 -4.84 -9.02
CA ALA A 132 -6.58 -3.52 -8.58
C ALA A 132 -8.12 -3.41 -8.41
N VAL A 133 -8.92 -4.18 -9.17
CA VAL A 133 -10.38 -4.16 -9.05
C VAL A 133 -10.80 -4.83 -7.75
N ALA A 134 -10.20 -5.99 -7.44
CA ALA A 134 -10.44 -6.69 -6.18
C ALA A 134 -10.00 -5.86 -4.97
N ALA A 135 -8.88 -5.14 -5.09
CA ALA A 135 -8.39 -4.24 -4.05
C ALA A 135 -9.35 -3.06 -3.78
N VAL A 136 -10.04 -2.53 -4.81
CA VAL A 136 -11.03 -1.47 -4.64
C VAL A 136 -12.15 -1.91 -3.71
N GLU A 137 -12.68 -3.12 -3.85
CA GLU A 137 -13.76 -3.62 -2.99
C GLU A 137 -13.36 -3.65 -1.52
N THR A 138 -12.12 -4.09 -1.25
CA THR A 138 -11.57 -4.17 0.11
C THR A 138 -11.26 -2.80 0.72
N LEU A 139 -10.74 -1.86 -0.09
CA LEU A 139 -10.26 -0.57 0.38
C LEU A 139 -11.33 0.54 0.34
N ARG A 140 -12.40 0.38 -0.44
CA ARG A 140 -13.49 1.37 -0.58
C ARG A 140 -14.10 1.82 0.76
N PRO A 141 -14.37 0.94 1.75
CA PRO A 141 -14.92 1.37 3.04
C PRO A 141 -14.00 2.29 3.84
N LEU A 142 -12.72 2.38 3.47
CA LEU A 142 -11.72 3.21 4.16
C LEU A 142 -11.59 4.61 3.57
N VAL A 143 -12.17 4.84 2.40
CA VAL A 143 -12.17 6.14 1.73
C VAL A 143 -13.19 7.05 2.40
N SER A 144 -12.85 8.33 2.58
CA SER A 144 -13.78 9.30 3.14
C SER A 144 -15.03 9.47 2.27
N ALA A 145 -16.12 9.97 2.84
CA ALA A 145 -17.38 10.17 2.11
C ALA A 145 -17.24 11.06 0.87
N GLN A 146 -16.27 11.96 0.86
CA GLN A 146 -15.98 12.89 -0.23
C GLN A 146 -14.79 12.46 -1.09
N GLY A 147 -14.11 11.38 -0.69
CA GLY A 147 -13.03 10.80 -1.45
C GLY A 147 -13.50 9.93 -2.61
N SER A 148 -12.59 9.55 -3.47
CA SER A 148 -12.83 8.58 -4.53
C SER A 148 -11.71 7.55 -4.61
N LEU A 149 -12.08 6.33 -4.97
CA LEU A 149 -11.16 5.22 -5.20
C LEU A 149 -11.58 4.50 -6.48
N THR A 150 -10.70 4.47 -7.46
CA THR A 150 -10.93 3.80 -8.74
C THR A 150 -9.74 2.93 -9.12
N ALA A 151 -10.02 1.82 -9.82
CA ALA A 151 -8.99 0.93 -10.36
C ALA A 151 -8.67 1.27 -11.81
N ASN A 152 -7.38 1.34 -12.13
CA ASN A 152 -6.87 1.30 -13.50
C ASN A 152 -6.41 -0.13 -13.79
N ARG A 153 -7.22 -0.89 -14.55
CA ARG A 153 -6.94 -2.30 -14.89
C ARG A 153 -5.65 -2.46 -15.68
N ASN A 154 -5.42 -1.60 -16.68
CA ASN A 154 -4.28 -1.73 -17.58
C ASN A 154 -2.93 -1.54 -16.87
N ALA A 155 -2.88 -0.64 -15.88
CA ALA A 155 -1.67 -0.36 -15.11
C ALA A 155 -1.63 -1.07 -13.76
N ASN A 156 -2.62 -1.92 -13.45
CA ASN A 156 -2.83 -2.55 -12.14
C ASN A 156 -2.59 -1.58 -10.99
N SER A 157 -3.29 -0.45 -11.00
CA SER A 157 -3.09 0.63 -10.03
C SER A 157 -4.41 1.19 -9.53
N LEU A 158 -4.38 1.71 -8.31
CA LEU A 158 -5.46 2.43 -7.68
C LEU A 158 -5.23 3.93 -7.85
N VAL A 159 -6.25 4.67 -8.24
CA VAL A 159 -6.28 6.13 -8.18
C VAL A 159 -7.15 6.52 -7.00
N VAL A 160 -6.55 7.16 -6.02
CA VAL A 160 -7.19 7.56 -4.75
C VAL A 160 -7.16 9.07 -4.67
N ALA A 161 -8.31 9.70 -4.48
CA ALA A 161 -8.42 11.13 -4.16
C ALA A 161 -9.07 11.26 -2.78
N ASP A 162 -8.32 11.74 -1.79
CA ASP A 162 -8.76 11.86 -0.41
C ASP A 162 -7.81 12.78 0.39
N PHE A 163 -8.05 12.93 1.68
CA PHE A 163 -7.11 13.59 2.57
C PHE A 163 -5.80 12.82 2.70
N ALA A 164 -4.69 13.55 2.80
CA ALA A 164 -3.35 12.95 2.79
C ALA A 164 -3.10 11.97 3.96
N ASP A 165 -3.70 12.19 5.13
CA ASP A 165 -3.67 11.26 6.25
C ASP A 165 -4.34 9.93 5.90
N ASN A 166 -5.51 9.99 5.28
CA ASN A 166 -6.27 8.82 4.88
C ASN A 166 -5.60 8.07 3.73
N ILE A 167 -5.06 8.78 2.73
CA ILE A 167 -4.28 8.17 1.64
C ILE A 167 -3.05 7.43 2.17
N ARG A 168 -2.32 7.99 3.14
CA ARG A 168 -1.19 7.28 3.77
C ARG A 168 -1.62 5.98 4.44
N ARG A 169 -2.77 5.99 5.11
CA ARG A 169 -3.37 4.80 5.71
C ARG A 169 -3.77 3.77 4.64
N ILE A 170 -4.47 4.20 3.59
CA ILE A 170 -4.88 3.33 2.46
C ILE A 170 -3.64 2.73 1.79
N ARG A 171 -2.59 3.52 1.55
CA ARG A 171 -1.33 3.02 0.97
C ARG A 171 -0.67 1.96 1.86
N ALA A 172 -0.59 2.19 3.16
CA ALA A 172 -0.01 1.22 4.10
C ALA A 172 -0.79 -0.10 4.09
N LEU A 173 -2.11 -0.05 4.06
CA LEU A 173 -2.97 -1.22 3.97
C LEU A 173 -2.84 -1.90 2.60
N ALA A 174 -2.88 -1.15 1.49
CA ALA A 174 -2.65 -1.68 0.15
C ALA A 174 -1.31 -2.42 0.07
N SER A 175 -0.24 -1.84 0.59
CA SER A 175 1.09 -2.49 0.63
C SER A 175 1.11 -3.72 1.54
N SER A 176 0.28 -3.78 2.57
CA SER A 176 0.17 -4.95 3.45
C SER A 176 -0.53 -6.13 2.80
N ILE A 177 -1.56 -5.87 2.00
CA ILE A 177 -2.29 -6.91 1.26
C ILE A 177 -1.61 -7.28 -0.06
N ASP A 178 -0.87 -6.35 -0.68
CA ASP A 178 -0.13 -6.56 -1.94
C ASP A 178 1.22 -7.25 -1.72
N ARG A 179 1.26 -8.25 -0.85
CA ARG A 179 2.48 -9.05 -0.62
C ARG A 179 2.44 -10.29 -1.51
N ASP A 180 3.62 -10.66 -2.03
CA ASP A 180 3.78 -11.95 -2.67
C ASP A 180 3.72 -13.04 -1.59
N SER A 181 2.55 -13.67 -1.47
CA SER A 181 2.36 -14.86 -0.64
C SER A 181 2.68 -16.15 -1.41
N SER A 182 3.09 -16.04 -2.68
CA SER A 182 3.38 -17.20 -3.50
C SER A 182 4.71 -17.85 -3.10
N THR A 183 4.64 -19.14 -2.89
CA THR A 183 5.78 -20.04 -2.66
C THR A 183 5.97 -20.91 -3.90
N SER A 184 7.23 -21.25 -4.20
CA SER A 184 7.56 -22.23 -5.24
C SER A 184 8.26 -23.42 -4.61
N GLN A 185 7.79 -24.62 -4.91
CA GLN A 185 8.42 -25.88 -4.50
C GLN A 185 8.55 -26.84 -5.68
N ILE A 186 9.62 -27.62 -5.68
CA ILE A 186 9.88 -28.68 -6.65
C ILE A 186 9.81 -30.02 -5.92
N VAL A 187 8.98 -30.92 -6.40
CA VAL A 187 8.81 -32.27 -5.88
C VAL A 187 9.37 -33.25 -6.91
N THR A 188 10.39 -34.00 -6.55
CA THR A 188 10.93 -35.07 -7.40
C THR A 188 10.17 -36.36 -7.12
N LEU A 189 9.67 -36.99 -8.17
CA LEU A 189 8.91 -38.23 -8.11
C LEU A 189 9.82 -39.45 -8.36
N LYS A 190 9.54 -40.56 -7.70
CA LYS A 190 10.34 -41.77 -7.77
C LYS A 190 9.64 -42.92 -8.54
N ASN A 191 8.31 -43.01 -8.40
CA ASN A 191 7.54 -44.13 -8.81
C ASN A 191 6.55 -43.81 -9.95
N ALA A 192 6.03 -42.59 -10.00
CA ALA A 192 5.08 -42.12 -10.98
C ALA A 192 5.69 -41.14 -11.98
N GLY A 193 5.09 -41.00 -13.16
CA GLY A 193 5.51 -40.01 -14.15
C GLY A 193 5.07 -38.60 -13.75
N ALA A 194 5.97 -37.59 -13.89
CA ALA A 194 5.68 -36.23 -13.56
C ALA A 194 4.47 -35.63 -14.29
N ARG A 195 4.27 -36.00 -15.56
CA ARG A 195 3.10 -35.57 -16.36
C ARG A 195 1.78 -36.13 -15.83
N GLU A 196 1.78 -37.40 -15.44
CA GLU A 196 0.58 -38.09 -14.95
C GLU A 196 0.13 -37.45 -13.62
N ILE A 197 1.05 -37.30 -12.66
CA ILE A 197 0.75 -36.67 -11.38
C ILE A 197 0.37 -35.18 -11.56
N ALA A 198 1.07 -34.46 -12.44
CA ALA A 198 0.72 -33.07 -12.73
C ALA A 198 -0.69 -32.93 -13.31
N ALA A 199 -1.10 -33.82 -14.24
CA ALA A 199 -2.44 -33.82 -14.82
C ALA A 199 -3.51 -34.11 -13.75
N ALA A 200 -3.27 -35.13 -12.90
CA ALA A 200 -4.17 -35.46 -11.80
C ALA A 200 -4.33 -34.30 -10.80
N LEU A 201 -3.23 -33.64 -10.43
CA LEU A 201 -3.27 -32.50 -9.53
C LEU A 201 -3.92 -31.26 -10.18
N GLN A 202 -3.68 -30.99 -11.47
CA GLN A 202 -4.32 -29.89 -12.20
C GLN A 202 -5.85 -30.05 -12.27
N ALA A 203 -6.36 -31.26 -12.35
CA ALA A 203 -7.79 -31.53 -12.32
C ALA A 203 -8.44 -31.20 -10.96
N LEU A 204 -7.65 -31.18 -9.90
CA LEU A 204 -8.09 -30.85 -8.54
C LEU A 204 -7.95 -29.34 -8.20
N VAL A 205 -7.31 -28.56 -9.06
CA VAL A 205 -7.21 -27.10 -8.88
C VAL A 205 -8.58 -26.49 -9.14
N PRO A 206 -9.15 -25.72 -8.20
CA PRO A 206 -10.41 -25.03 -8.42
C PRO A 206 -10.33 -24.13 -9.65
N ALA A 207 -11.38 -24.11 -10.45
CA ALA A 207 -11.47 -23.19 -11.58
C ALA A 207 -11.40 -21.76 -11.06
N ALA A 208 -10.44 -20.98 -11.57
CA ALA A 208 -10.40 -19.55 -11.28
C ALA A 208 -11.60 -18.90 -11.99
N GLY A 209 -12.34 -18.03 -11.28
CA GLY A 209 -13.35 -17.19 -11.89
C GLY A 209 -12.77 -16.32 -13.01
N GLU A 210 -13.60 -15.79 -13.90
CA GLU A 210 -13.14 -14.91 -14.98
C GLU A 210 -12.28 -13.75 -14.44
N GLY A 211 -11.01 -13.71 -14.87
CA GLY A 211 -10.04 -12.69 -14.46
C GLY A 211 -9.24 -12.99 -13.20
N ALA A 212 -9.52 -14.06 -12.47
CA ALA A 212 -8.75 -14.46 -11.30
C ALA A 212 -7.55 -15.35 -11.69
N GLN A 213 -6.39 -15.11 -11.04
CA GLN A 213 -5.24 -16.00 -11.20
C GLN A 213 -5.53 -17.37 -10.58
N LYS A 214 -5.05 -18.45 -11.25
CA LYS A 214 -5.15 -19.80 -10.69
C LYS A 214 -4.43 -19.84 -9.33
N PRO A 215 -5.03 -20.42 -8.28
CA PRO A 215 -4.47 -20.41 -6.94
C PRO A 215 -3.13 -21.17 -6.84
N VAL A 216 -2.89 -22.14 -7.73
CA VAL A 216 -1.63 -22.88 -7.84
C VAL A 216 -1.34 -23.15 -9.32
N ALA A 217 -0.11 -22.87 -9.74
CA ALA A 217 0.45 -23.29 -11.02
C ALA A 217 1.22 -24.61 -10.82
N ILE A 218 0.95 -25.61 -11.65
CA ILE A 218 1.54 -26.95 -11.60
C ILE A 218 2.17 -27.21 -12.95
N VAL A 219 3.49 -27.41 -12.98
CA VAL A 219 4.26 -27.62 -14.22
C VAL A 219 5.10 -28.89 -14.09
N PRO A 220 4.93 -29.90 -14.95
CA PRO A 220 5.80 -31.07 -14.98
C PRO A 220 7.18 -30.71 -15.58
N ILE A 221 8.25 -31.28 -15.02
CA ILE A 221 9.62 -31.17 -15.49
C ILE A 221 10.09 -32.58 -15.85
N ASP A 222 9.95 -32.95 -17.12
CA ASP A 222 10.21 -34.32 -17.59
C ASP A 222 11.66 -34.74 -17.41
N SER A 223 12.61 -33.83 -17.61
CA SER A 223 14.06 -34.12 -17.54
C SER A 223 14.53 -34.64 -16.19
N SER A 224 13.85 -34.27 -15.13
CA SER A 224 14.19 -34.65 -13.74
C SER A 224 13.08 -35.47 -13.06
N ASN A 225 12.04 -35.86 -13.79
CA ASN A 225 10.82 -36.49 -13.27
C ASN A 225 10.30 -35.73 -12.01
N ALA A 226 10.16 -34.41 -12.11
CA ALA A 226 9.77 -33.54 -11.02
C ALA A 226 8.56 -32.68 -11.41
N ILE A 227 7.88 -32.17 -10.40
CA ILE A 227 6.76 -31.22 -10.56
C ILE A 227 7.15 -29.91 -9.86
N ALA A 228 7.09 -28.79 -10.58
CA ALA A 228 7.18 -27.47 -10.01
C ALA A 228 5.77 -26.97 -9.64
N LEU A 229 5.61 -26.57 -8.40
CA LEU A 229 4.39 -26.03 -7.81
C LEU A 229 4.65 -24.58 -7.42
N ARG A 230 3.80 -23.64 -7.84
CA ARG A 230 3.87 -22.23 -7.43
C ARG A 230 2.46 -21.72 -7.10
N GLY A 231 2.33 -21.07 -5.95
CA GLY A 231 1.06 -20.52 -5.52
C GLY A 231 1.07 -20.12 -4.04
N ASP A 232 -0.11 -19.97 -3.45
CA ASP A 232 -0.24 -19.73 -2.02
C ASP A 232 0.45 -20.82 -1.19
N GLN A 233 1.13 -20.44 -0.11
CA GLN A 233 1.95 -21.34 0.70
C GLN A 233 1.16 -22.54 1.24
N ALA A 234 -0.07 -22.33 1.72
CA ALA A 234 -0.89 -23.41 2.27
C ALA A 234 -1.36 -24.37 1.15
N MET A 235 -1.71 -23.82 -0.01
CA MET A 235 -2.11 -24.61 -1.17
C MET A 235 -0.92 -25.40 -1.72
N VAL A 236 0.24 -24.79 -1.88
CA VAL A 236 1.45 -25.48 -2.35
C VAL A 236 1.80 -26.64 -1.41
N ALA A 237 1.80 -26.41 -0.08
CA ALA A 237 2.09 -27.46 0.91
C ALA A 237 1.09 -28.64 0.79
N ARG A 238 -0.20 -28.35 0.59
CA ARG A 238 -1.22 -29.37 0.37
C ARG A 238 -0.98 -30.18 -0.92
N PHE A 239 -0.66 -29.51 -2.03
CA PHE A 239 -0.39 -30.17 -3.30
C PHE A 239 0.92 -30.97 -3.27
N VAL A 240 1.94 -30.51 -2.54
CA VAL A 240 3.17 -31.28 -2.28
C VAL A 240 2.87 -32.58 -1.55
N SER A 241 2.05 -32.53 -0.49
CA SER A 241 1.63 -33.75 0.23
C SER A 241 0.88 -34.71 -0.69
N MET A 242 -0.09 -34.20 -1.48
CA MET A 242 -0.84 -35.01 -2.44
C MET A 242 0.06 -35.63 -3.51
N ALA A 243 1.06 -34.88 -4.04
CA ALA A 243 2.00 -35.40 -5.02
C ALA A 243 2.81 -36.57 -4.45
N ASN A 244 3.32 -36.42 -3.21
CA ASN A 244 4.06 -37.48 -2.52
C ASN A 244 3.18 -38.71 -2.22
N ASP A 245 1.93 -38.52 -1.82
CA ASP A 245 0.99 -39.61 -1.55
C ASP A 245 0.64 -40.39 -2.83
N LEU A 246 0.48 -39.70 -3.96
CA LEU A 246 0.22 -40.32 -5.26
C LEU A 246 1.45 -41.09 -5.74
N ASP A 247 2.66 -40.50 -5.60
CA ASP A 247 3.92 -41.17 -5.96
C ASP A 247 4.16 -42.42 -5.12
N ALA A 248 3.89 -42.35 -3.80
CA ALA A 248 4.02 -43.50 -2.89
C ALA A 248 3.02 -44.63 -3.25
N LYS A 249 1.79 -44.28 -3.64
CA LYS A 249 0.79 -45.28 -4.08
C LYS A 249 1.13 -45.90 -5.40
N ALA A 250 1.78 -45.19 -6.31
CA ALA A 250 2.25 -45.73 -7.60
C ALA A 250 3.33 -46.82 -7.39
N ALA A 251 4.09 -46.79 -6.32
CA ALA A 251 5.08 -47.82 -5.95
C ALA A 251 4.42 -49.21 -5.73
N GLY A 252 3.15 -49.26 -5.33
CA GLY A 252 2.43 -50.52 -5.06
C GLY A 252 1.70 -51.15 -6.28
N GLY A 253 1.69 -50.43 -7.41
CA GLY A 253 0.76 -50.74 -8.53
C GLY A 253 1.32 -51.52 -9.73
N THR A 254 2.64 -51.55 -9.96
CA THR A 254 3.21 -52.21 -11.15
C THR A 254 4.64 -52.70 -10.88
N GLU A 255 4.76 -53.73 -10.07
CA GLU A 255 6.02 -54.47 -10.02
C GLU A 255 6.07 -55.38 -11.26
N LEU A 256 6.72 -54.91 -12.34
CA LEU A 256 6.99 -55.74 -13.50
C LEU A 256 8.05 -56.75 -13.12
N ARG A 257 7.64 -57.99 -12.79
CA ARG A 257 8.56 -59.10 -12.54
C ARG A 257 8.74 -59.88 -13.83
N VAL A 258 9.93 -59.84 -14.41
CA VAL A 258 10.31 -60.63 -15.56
C VAL A 258 10.88 -61.95 -15.06
N TYR A 259 10.21 -63.05 -15.35
CA TYR A 259 10.67 -64.39 -15.10
C TYR A 259 11.18 -65.02 -16.41
N TRP A 260 12.41 -65.43 -16.40
CA TRP A 260 12.96 -66.23 -17.51
C TRP A 260 12.55 -67.71 -17.31
N LEU A 261 11.77 -68.21 -18.25
CA LEU A 261 11.27 -69.61 -18.20
C LEU A 261 12.22 -70.48 -19.02
N GLU A 262 12.91 -71.43 -18.39
CA GLU A 262 13.83 -72.32 -19.09
C GLU A 262 13.13 -73.57 -19.63
N HIS A 263 12.01 -74.02 -19.01
CA HIS A 263 11.36 -75.29 -19.35
C HIS A 263 9.83 -75.21 -19.35
N ALA A 264 9.21 -74.04 -19.39
CA ALA A 264 7.80 -73.83 -19.39
C ALA A 264 7.37 -72.83 -20.50
N ASN A 265 6.24 -73.01 -21.14
CA ASN A 265 5.72 -72.04 -22.08
C ASN A 265 4.93 -70.95 -21.37
N ALA A 266 5.27 -69.68 -21.65
CA ALA A 266 4.66 -68.52 -21.03
C ALA A 266 3.12 -68.47 -21.25
N GLU A 267 2.62 -68.90 -22.39
CA GLU A 267 1.18 -68.92 -22.70
C GLU A 267 0.34 -69.83 -21.79
N THR A 268 0.96 -70.90 -21.25
CA THR A 268 0.26 -71.85 -20.37
C THR A 268 0.25 -71.46 -18.92
N LEU A 269 1.00 -70.39 -18.54
CA LEU A 269 1.12 -69.86 -17.16
C LEU A 269 0.26 -68.66 -16.90
N LEU A 270 -0.33 -68.02 -17.92
CA LEU A 270 -1.27 -66.91 -17.72
C LEU A 270 -2.63 -67.48 -17.31
N PRO A 271 -3.10 -67.22 -16.08
CA PRO A 271 -4.48 -67.56 -15.74
C PRO A 271 -5.41 -66.63 -16.53
N THR A 272 -6.41 -67.21 -17.18
CA THR A 272 -7.51 -66.52 -17.87
C THR A 272 -8.33 -65.67 -16.91
#